data_87c0ddecbf001875771a37ada6092d30
#
_entry.id   87c0ddecbf001875771a37ada6092d30
#
_cell.length_a   1.000
_cell.length_b   1.000
_cell.length_c   1.000
_cell.angle_alpha   90.00
_cell.angle_beta   90.00
_cell.angle_gamma   90.00
#
_symmetry.space_group_name_H-M   'P 1'
#
loop_
_entity.id
_entity.type
_entity.pdbx_description
1 polymer ?
#
loop_
_entity_poly.entity_id
_entity_poly.type
_entity_poly.pdbx_seq_one_letter_code
_entity_poly.pdbx_strand_id
1 'polypeptide(L)'
;MDFYNYVGGETSYLSFEKDEYPLDAAAQEAAIRELEGNDNNIMLLAMDGEEIAGIATISSTHKIKARHDGELGIVVAKKYQGQGIGTTLIKKLIDWARGNGVTTRISLDTRADNIMAVSLYLKMGFQVEGCRKNSTLLNGEYYDLYIMGIML
;
A
#
# COMPACT_ATOMS: atom_id res chain seq x y z
N MET A 1 13.01 -6.66 0.72
CA MET A 1 12.66 -7.76 -0.21
C MET A 1 12.22 -8.99 0.56
N ASP A 2 12.99 -9.48 1.48
CA ASP A 2 12.61 -10.63 2.33
C ASP A 2 11.28 -10.41 3.05
N PHE A 3 11.01 -9.18 3.49
CA PHE A 3 9.74 -8.83 4.13
C PHE A 3 8.54 -9.03 3.19
N TYR A 4 8.59 -8.58 1.93
CA TYR A 4 7.49 -8.77 0.98
C TYR A 4 7.27 -10.25 0.66
N ASN A 5 8.34 -11.01 0.44
CA ASN A 5 8.24 -12.45 0.22
C ASN A 5 7.71 -13.20 1.45
N TYR A 6 8.10 -12.76 2.65
CA TYR A 6 7.58 -13.30 3.90
C TYR A 6 6.08 -13.07 4.04
N VAL A 7 5.61 -11.82 3.92
CA VAL A 7 4.19 -11.49 4.08
C VAL A 7 3.31 -12.01 2.93
N GLY A 8 3.86 -12.15 1.71
CA GLY A 8 3.18 -12.79 0.58
C GLY A 8 2.77 -14.24 0.88
N GLY A 9 3.54 -14.92 1.75
CA GLY A 9 3.19 -16.25 2.25
C GLY A 9 2.20 -16.28 3.42
N GLU A 10 1.92 -15.14 4.06
CA GLU A 10 1.04 -15.07 5.24
C GLU A 10 -0.45 -14.86 4.90
N THR A 11 -0.74 -14.33 3.72
CA THR A 11 -2.11 -13.95 3.33
C THR A 11 -2.32 -14.03 1.82
N SER A 12 -3.54 -14.34 1.42
CA SER A 12 -3.96 -14.36 0.02
C SER A 12 -4.52 -13.01 -0.48
N TYR A 13 -4.50 -11.97 0.36
CA TYR A 13 -5.09 -10.67 0.00
C TYR A 13 -4.14 -9.71 -0.71
N LEU A 14 -2.84 -10.01 -0.71
CA LEU A 14 -1.86 -9.21 -1.44
C LEU A 14 -1.92 -9.49 -2.94
N SER A 15 -1.42 -8.56 -3.74
CA SER A 15 -1.34 -8.69 -5.20
C SER A 15 -0.18 -9.59 -5.66
N PHE A 16 0.61 -10.11 -4.73
CA PHE A 16 1.75 -10.99 -4.97
C PHE A 16 1.74 -12.15 -3.97
N GLU A 17 2.31 -13.28 -4.37
CA GLU A 17 2.48 -14.47 -3.54
C GLU A 17 3.89 -14.54 -2.94
N LYS A 18 4.11 -15.57 -2.13
CA LYS A 18 5.42 -15.87 -1.59
C LYS A 18 6.42 -16.11 -2.73
N ASP A 19 7.60 -15.51 -2.59
CA ASP A 19 8.72 -15.64 -3.53
C ASP A 19 8.49 -15.06 -4.95
N GLU A 20 7.42 -14.30 -5.17
CA GLU A 20 7.22 -13.55 -6.41
C GLU A 20 8.03 -12.25 -6.48
N TYR A 21 8.47 -11.72 -5.34
CA TYR A 21 9.27 -10.49 -5.31
C TYR A 21 10.72 -10.80 -5.68
N PRO A 22 11.27 -10.17 -6.73
CA PRO A 22 12.65 -10.41 -7.14
C PRO A 22 13.64 -10.01 -6.04
N LEU A 23 14.56 -10.91 -5.71
CA LEU A 23 15.62 -10.69 -4.71
C LEU A 23 16.81 -9.95 -5.36
N ASP A 24 16.58 -8.80 -5.97
CA ASP A 24 17.62 -7.94 -6.52
C ASP A 24 17.84 -6.74 -5.60
N ALA A 25 18.84 -6.85 -4.73
CA ALA A 25 19.18 -5.82 -3.77
C ALA A 25 19.61 -4.52 -4.45
N ALA A 26 20.29 -4.59 -5.60
CA ALA A 26 20.73 -3.39 -6.33
C ALA A 26 19.56 -2.66 -6.97
N ALA A 27 18.60 -3.39 -7.57
CA ALA A 27 17.39 -2.80 -8.11
C ALA A 27 16.52 -2.19 -7.02
N GLN A 28 16.42 -2.83 -5.85
CA GLN A 28 15.68 -2.30 -4.70
C GLN A 28 16.33 -1.02 -4.15
N GLU A 29 17.66 -1.00 -4.03
CA GLU A 29 18.37 0.19 -3.57
C GLU A 29 18.20 1.35 -4.56
N ALA A 30 18.27 1.09 -5.86
CA ALA A 30 18.02 2.10 -6.88
C ALA A 30 16.59 2.66 -6.80
N ALA A 31 15.59 1.81 -6.62
CA ALA A 31 14.19 2.23 -6.44
C ALA A 31 13.99 3.08 -5.18
N ILE A 32 14.62 2.73 -4.06
CA ILE A 32 14.56 3.53 -2.83
C ILE A 32 15.24 4.88 -3.02
N ARG A 33 16.40 4.93 -3.68
CA ARG A 33 17.09 6.19 -3.98
C ARG A 33 16.29 7.10 -4.92
N GLU A 34 15.56 6.53 -5.86
CA GLU A 34 14.66 7.31 -6.73
C GLU A 34 13.54 7.99 -5.92
N LEU A 35 13.08 7.39 -4.82
CA LEU A 35 12.10 8.01 -3.93
C LEU A 35 12.66 9.24 -3.20
N GLU A 36 13.94 9.28 -2.85
CA GLU A 36 14.57 10.37 -2.09
C GLU A 36 14.57 11.72 -2.86
N GLY A 37 14.48 11.69 -4.18
CA GLY A 37 14.43 12.89 -5.04
C GLY A 37 13.02 13.30 -5.46
N ASN A 38 11.97 12.69 -4.89
CA ASN A 38 10.61 12.75 -5.42
C ASN A 38 9.65 13.38 -4.41
N ASP A 39 9.03 14.51 -4.77
CA ASP A 39 8.12 15.25 -3.88
C ASP A 39 6.79 14.53 -3.60
N ASN A 40 6.43 13.54 -4.43
CA ASN A 40 5.14 12.86 -4.39
C ASN A 40 5.21 11.34 -4.26
N ASN A 41 6.36 10.81 -3.83
CA ASN A 41 6.54 9.39 -3.49
C ASN A 41 7.20 9.26 -2.12
N ILE A 42 6.78 8.27 -1.35
CA ILE A 42 7.32 8.00 -0.01
C ILE A 42 7.19 6.53 0.35
N MET A 43 8.14 6.03 1.13
CA MET A 43 8.05 4.74 1.80
C MET A 43 8.26 4.95 3.30
N LEU A 44 7.35 4.44 4.11
CA LEU A 44 7.44 4.39 5.57
C LEU A 44 7.63 2.96 6.03
N LEU A 45 8.52 2.77 6.98
CA LEU A 45 8.75 1.49 7.66
C LEU A 45 8.29 1.59 9.10
N ALA A 46 7.51 0.62 9.56
CA ALA A 46 7.26 0.37 10.97
C ALA A 46 8.28 -0.66 11.44
N MET A 47 9.10 -0.31 12.43
CA MET A 47 10.17 -1.16 12.95
C MET A 47 9.88 -1.62 14.37
N ASP A 48 10.23 -2.88 14.67
CA ASP A 48 10.33 -3.42 16.02
C ASP A 48 11.78 -3.86 16.23
N GLY A 49 12.58 -2.98 16.85
CA GLY A 49 14.03 -3.13 16.85
C GLY A 49 14.61 -3.12 15.43
N GLU A 50 15.23 -4.22 15.01
CA GLU A 50 15.78 -4.41 13.65
C GLU A 50 14.79 -5.09 12.69
N GLU A 51 13.63 -5.51 13.18
CA GLU A 51 12.63 -6.22 12.38
C GLU A 51 11.61 -5.27 11.76
N ILE A 52 11.28 -5.48 10.49
CA ILE A 52 10.21 -4.74 9.81
C ILE A 52 8.87 -5.33 10.24
N ALA A 53 8.02 -4.53 10.88
CA ALA A 53 6.66 -4.88 11.25
C ALA A 53 5.65 -4.54 10.17
N GLY A 54 5.91 -3.50 9.37
CA GLY A 54 5.06 -3.09 8.27
C GLY A 54 5.74 -2.09 7.34
N ILE A 55 5.25 -2.03 6.12
CA ILE A 55 5.67 -1.07 5.09
C ILE A 55 4.42 -0.39 4.55
N ALA A 56 4.50 0.93 4.37
CA ALA A 56 3.47 1.69 3.68
C ALA A 56 4.09 2.66 2.69
N THR A 57 3.50 2.79 1.52
CA THR A 57 4.00 3.62 0.43
C THR A 57 2.92 4.52 -0.14
N ILE A 58 3.32 5.68 -0.64
CA ILE A 58 2.58 6.41 -1.67
C ILE A 58 3.46 6.45 -2.90
N SER A 59 2.92 5.99 -4.01
CA SER A 59 3.57 6.00 -5.33
C SER A 59 2.74 6.83 -6.30
N SER A 60 3.37 7.79 -6.96
CA SER A 60 2.71 8.69 -7.91
C SER A 60 3.49 8.76 -9.21
N THR A 61 2.78 9.05 -10.29
CA THR A 61 3.40 9.31 -11.60
C THR A 61 3.95 10.73 -11.69
N HIS A 62 4.95 10.93 -12.57
CA HIS A 62 5.46 12.26 -12.92
C HIS A 62 4.60 13.00 -13.96
N LYS A 63 3.57 12.34 -14.53
CA LYS A 63 2.69 12.96 -15.53
C LYS A 63 1.89 14.10 -14.89
N ILE A 64 2.02 15.32 -15.44
CA ILE A 64 1.44 16.54 -14.87
C ILE A 64 -0.03 16.41 -14.48
N LYS A 65 -0.84 15.75 -15.31
CA LYS A 65 -2.28 15.60 -15.06
C LYS A 65 -2.64 14.53 -14.03
N ALA A 66 -1.69 13.70 -13.60
CA ALA A 66 -1.94 12.58 -12.70
C ALA A 66 -1.02 12.57 -11.45
N ARG A 67 -0.03 13.46 -11.38
CA ARG A 67 0.95 13.51 -10.27
C ARG A 67 0.35 13.84 -8.91
N HIS A 68 -0.87 14.33 -8.88
CA HIS A 68 -1.61 14.70 -7.66
C HIS A 68 -2.30 13.51 -6.99
N ASP A 69 -2.46 12.39 -7.69
CA ASP A 69 -3.04 11.15 -7.16
C ASP A 69 -1.91 10.20 -6.74
N GLY A 70 -1.85 9.90 -5.46
CA GLY A 70 -0.90 8.96 -4.88
C GLY A 70 -1.55 7.61 -4.64
N GLU A 71 -0.99 6.54 -5.20
CA GLU A 71 -1.44 5.18 -4.92
C GLU A 71 -0.87 4.68 -3.60
N LEU A 72 -1.74 4.34 -2.66
CA LEU A 72 -1.39 3.79 -1.35
C LEU A 72 -1.14 2.28 -1.46
N GLY A 73 0.04 1.85 -1.03
CA GLY A 73 0.33 0.46 -0.72
C GLY A 73 0.60 0.30 0.77
N ILE A 74 0.07 -0.75 1.40
CA ILE A 74 0.35 -1.05 2.80
C ILE A 74 0.35 -2.54 3.08
N VAL A 75 1.34 -2.98 3.84
CA VAL A 75 1.48 -4.35 4.32
C VAL A 75 1.93 -4.33 5.76
N VAL A 76 1.26 -5.09 6.63
CA VAL A 76 1.64 -5.33 8.03
C VAL A 76 1.75 -6.83 8.25
N ALA A 77 2.90 -7.30 8.73
CA ALA A 77 3.13 -8.70 9.01
C ALA A 77 2.11 -9.21 10.03
N LYS A 78 1.64 -10.45 9.83
CA LYS A 78 0.51 -11.04 10.58
C LYS A 78 0.67 -10.94 12.09
N LYS A 79 1.88 -11.21 12.61
CA LYS A 79 2.17 -11.14 14.06
C LYS A 79 2.03 -9.74 14.65
N TYR A 80 2.07 -8.69 13.84
CA TYR A 80 1.94 -7.30 14.24
C TYR A 80 0.58 -6.68 13.93
N GLN A 81 -0.33 -7.45 13.33
CA GLN A 81 -1.70 -6.98 13.06
C GLN A 81 -2.51 -6.81 14.35
N GLY A 82 -3.55 -5.97 14.30
CA GLY A 82 -4.41 -5.69 15.45
C GLY A 82 -3.79 -4.77 16.52
N GLN A 83 -2.60 -4.21 16.29
CA GLN A 83 -1.88 -3.33 17.21
C GLN A 83 -1.93 -1.83 16.81
N GLY A 84 -2.71 -1.49 15.78
CA GLY A 84 -2.84 -0.12 15.30
C GLY A 84 -1.73 0.37 14.37
N ILE A 85 -0.78 -0.48 13.96
CA ILE A 85 0.33 -0.12 13.07
C ILE A 85 -0.18 0.37 11.72
N GLY A 86 -1.11 -0.35 11.10
CA GLY A 86 -1.71 0.06 9.82
C GLY A 86 -2.39 1.42 9.91
N THR A 87 -3.17 1.66 10.96
CA THR A 87 -3.79 2.96 11.22
C THR A 87 -2.77 4.08 11.35
N THR A 88 -1.68 3.84 12.09
CA THR A 88 -0.62 4.83 12.29
C THR A 88 0.12 5.14 10.99
N LEU A 89 0.46 4.12 10.21
CA LEU A 89 1.13 4.29 8.92
C LEU A 89 0.26 5.10 7.94
N ILE A 90 -1.02 4.78 7.82
CA ILE A 90 -1.95 5.50 6.92
C ILE A 90 -2.09 6.96 7.36
N LYS A 91 -2.25 7.24 8.66
CA LYS A 91 -2.31 8.62 9.18
C LYS A 91 -1.06 9.42 8.81
N LYS A 92 0.12 8.84 9.02
CA LYS A 92 1.40 9.48 8.66
C LYS A 92 1.52 9.75 7.17
N LEU A 93 1.06 8.83 6.31
CA LEU A 93 1.04 9.04 4.86
C LEU A 93 0.08 10.15 4.45
N ILE A 94 -1.12 10.22 5.04
CA ILE A 94 -2.10 11.29 4.81
C ILE A 94 -1.51 12.65 5.22
N ASP A 95 -0.89 12.73 6.41
CA ASP A 95 -0.29 13.96 6.91
C ASP A 95 0.88 14.41 6.03
N TRP A 96 1.73 13.48 5.59
CA TRP A 96 2.80 13.76 4.64
C TRP A 96 2.25 14.27 3.30
N ALA A 97 1.23 13.61 2.75
CA ALA A 97 0.62 14.00 1.48
C ALA A 97 0.02 15.41 1.53
N ARG A 98 -0.64 15.76 2.64
CA ARG A 98 -1.16 17.14 2.87
C ARG A 98 -0.05 18.17 2.91
N GLY A 99 1.14 17.80 3.35
CA GLY A 99 2.29 18.70 3.51
C GLY A 99 3.21 18.81 2.30
N ASN A 100 3.13 17.90 1.31
CA ASN A 100 4.09 17.87 0.21
C ASN A 100 3.83 18.87 -0.93
N GLY A 101 2.68 19.53 -0.93
CA GLY A 101 2.33 20.56 -1.92
C GLY A 101 1.94 20.04 -3.32
N VAL A 102 1.89 18.73 -3.52
CA VAL A 102 1.61 18.08 -4.81
C VAL A 102 0.42 17.15 -4.73
N THR A 103 0.40 16.26 -3.72
CA THR A 103 -0.63 15.24 -3.56
C THR A 103 -1.91 15.85 -3.00
N THR A 104 -3.00 15.75 -3.74
CA THR A 104 -4.32 16.22 -3.29
C THR A 104 -5.33 15.08 -3.17
N ARG A 105 -4.95 13.89 -3.60
CA ARG A 105 -5.76 12.69 -3.57
C ARG A 105 -4.89 11.47 -3.26
N ILE A 106 -5.45 10.52 -2.53
CA ILE A 106 -4.86 9.19 -2.35
C ILE A 106 -5.87 8.14 -2.81
N SER A 107 -5.42 7.21 -3.63
CA SER A 107 -6.20 6.07 -4.11
C SER A 107 -5.57 4.75 -3.69
N LEU A 108 -6.34 3.69 -3.68
CA LEU A 108 -5.87 2.32 -3.44
C LEU A 108 -6.80 1.30 -4.08
N ASP A 109 -6.25 0.13 -4.32
CA ASP A 109 -7.01 -1.06 -4.72
C ASP A 109 -6.96 -2.10 -3.58
N THR A 110 -8.07 -2.76 -3.30
CA THR A 110 -8.13 -3.84 -2.31
C THR A 110 -9.16 -4.89 -2.68
N ARG A 111 -8.90 -6.16 -2.35
CA ARG A 111 -9.91 -7.21 -2.55
C ARG A 111 -11.18 -6.90 -1.76
N ALA A 112 -12.33 -7.00 -2.41
CA ALA A 112 -13.62 -6.66 -1.84
C ALA A 112 -14.01 -7.55 -0.63
N ASP A 113 -13.48 -8.77 -0.58
CA ASP A 113 -13.66 -9.72 0.53
C ASP A 113 -12.67 -9.53 1.69
N ASN A 114 -11.70 -8.64 1.56
CA ASN A 114 -10.82 -8.26 2.66
C ASN A 114 -11.51 -7.25 3.59
N ILE A 115 -12.46 -7.73 4.37
CA ILE A 115 -13.32 -6.90 5.21
C ILE A 115 -12.54 -6.07 6.23
N MET A 116 -11.44 -6.60 6.77
CA MET A 116 -10.60 -5.86 7.73
C MET A 116 -9.94 -4.65 7.09
N ALA A 117 -9.35 -4.82 5.91
CA ALA A 117 -8.72 -3.72 5.18
C ALA A 117 -9.74 -2.69 4.71
N VAL A 118 -10.84 -3.13 4.09
CA VAL A 118 -11.93 -2.24 3.65
C VAL A 118 -12.47 -1.40 4.83
N SER A 119 -12.72 -2.04 5.98
CA SER A 119 -13.19 -1.35 7.19
C SER A 119 -12.19 -0.32 7.70
N LEU A 120 -10.89 -0.63 7.66
CA LEU A 120 -9.82 0.29 8.04
C LEU A 120 -9.82 1.52 7.12
N TYR A 121 -9.86 1.31 5.81
CA TYR A 121 -9.84 2.43 4.85
C TYR A 121 -11.08 3.31 4.99
N LEU A 122 -12.27 2.73 5.15
CA LEU A 122 -13.51 3.52 5.43
C LEU A 122 -13.38 4.36 6.70
N LYS A 123 -12.83 3.79 7.79
CA LYS A 123 -12.54 4.53 9.03
C LYS A 123 -11.56 5.70 8.83
N MET A 124 -10.62 5.57 7.90
CA MET A 124 -9.65 6.61 7.57
C MET A 124 -10.21 7.69 6.63
N GLY A 125 -11.46 7.53 6.17
CA GLY A 125 -12.15 8.50 5.31
C GLY A 125 -12.10 8.16 3.81
N PHE A 126 -11.51 7.02 3.43
CA PHE A 126 -11.60 6.54 2.05
C PHE A 126 -13.03 6.14 1.71
N GLN A 127 -13.40 6.30 0.45
CA GLN A 127 -14.70 5.89 -0.09
C GLN A 127 -14.49 4.89 -1.22
N VAL A 128 -15.44 3.97 -1.39
CA VAL A 128 -15.46 3.08 -2.57
C VAL A 128 -15.88 3.90 -3.78
N GLU A 129 -15.04 3.96 -4.78
CA GLU A 129 -15.26 4.70 -6.04
C GLU A 129 -15.62 3.78 -7.20
N GLY A 130 -15.28 2.50 -7.08
CA GLY A 130 -15.58 1.52 -8.11
C GLY A 130 -15.28 0.09 -7.65
N CYS A 131 -15.72 -0.85 -8.49
CA CYS A 131 -15.48 -2.27 -8.29
C CYS A 131 -15.11 -2.91 -9.63
N ARG A 132 -13.89 -3.49 -9.71
CA ARG A 132 -13.50 -4.34 -10.82
C ARG A 132 -13.93 -5.77 -10.52
N LYS A 133 -14.87 -6.27 -11.33
CA LYS A 133 -15.40 -7.63 -11.21
C LYS A 133 -14.37 -8.65 -11.68
N ASN A 134 -14.25 -9.76 -10.94
CA ASN A 134 -13.40 -10.89 -11.29
C ASN A 134 -11.94 -10.50 -11.62
N SER A 135 -11.40 -9.52 -10.88
CA SER A 135 -10.10 -8.93 -11.16
C SER A 135 -8.92 -9.74 -10.61
N THR A 136 -9.17 -10.58 -9.61
CA THR A 136 -8.16 -11.48 -9.05
C THR A 136 -8.60 -12.92 -9.25
N LEU A 137 -7.69 -13.77 -9.74
CA LEU A 137 -7.89 -15.22 -9.85
C LEU A 137 -6.96 -15.91 -8.88
N LEU A 138 -7.52 -16.69 -7.94
CA LEU A 138 -6.76 -17.47 -6.97
C LEU A 138 -7.40 -18.84 -6.78
N ASN A 139 -6.62 -19.92 -6.95
CA ASN A 139 -7.08 -21.30 -6.78
C ASN A 139 -8.35 -21.63 -7.58
N GLY A 140 -8.52 -21.05 -8.79
CA GLY A 140 -9.67 -21.27 -9.65
C GLY A 140 -10.89 -20.43 -9.29
N GLU A 141 -10.84 -19.59 -8.27
CA GLU A 141 -11.90 -18.68 -7.87
C GLU A 141 -11.58 -17.25 -8.24
N TYR A 142 -12.61 -16.50 -8.69
CA TYR A 142 -12.50 -15.10 -9.04
C TYR A 142 -12.94 -14.21 -7.88
N TYR A 143 -12.20 -13.14 -7.66
CA TYR A 143 -12.48 -12.14 -6.62
C TYR A 143 -12.58 -10.75 -7.22
N ASP A 144 -13.49 -9.96 -6.65
CA ASP A 144 -13.66 -8.55 -7.01
C ASP A 144 -12.61 -7.69 -6.32
N LEU A 145 -12.28 -6.55 -6.95
CA LEU A 145 -11.36 -5.56 -6.42
C LEU A 145 -12.09 -4.23 -6.26
N TYR A 146 -12.08 -3.65 -5.05
CA TYR A 146 -12.55 -2.30 -4.82
C TYR A 146 -11.46 -1.30 -5.16
N ILE A 147 -11.86 -0.24 -5.86
CA ILE A 147 -11.08 0.97 -6.05
C ILE A 147 -11.58 1.95 -5.00
N MET A 148 -10.71 2.43 -4.14
CA MET A 148 -11.06 3.37 -3.08
C MET A 148 -10.21 4.63 -3.16
N GLY A 149 -10.74 5.75 -2.69
CA GLY A 149 -10.02 7.01 -2.70
C GLY A 149 -10.46 7.99 -1.63
N ILE A 150 -9.58 8.96 -1.33
CA ILE A 150 -9.83 10.09 -0.44
C ILE A 150 -9.27 11.36 -1.06
N MET A 151 -10.07 12.43 -1.06
CA MET A 151 -9.57 13.80 -1.32
C MET A 151 -9.00 14.38 -0.02
N LEU A 152 -7.86 15.05 -0.10
CA LEU A 152 -7.13 15.58 1.07
C LEU A 152 -7.53 17.02 1.42
#